data_266a493bc5174039060f4acf24835689
#
_entry.id   266a493bc5174039060f4acf24835689
#
_cell.length_a   1.000
_cell.length_b   1.000
_cell.length_c   1.000
_cell.angle_alpha   90.00
_cell.angle_beta   90.00
_cell.angle_gamma   90.00
#
_symmetry.space_group_name_H-M   'P 1'
#
loop_
_entity.id
_entity.type
_entity.pdbx_description
1 polymer ?
#
loop_
_entity_poly.entity_id
_entity_poly.type
_entity_poly.pdbx_seq_one_letter_code
_entity_poly.pdbx_strand_id
1 'polypeptide(L)'
;MAQDTALQVVELQQLPIIVERLHSVKADIERRTAEATSLICTEETYKSVKDARAQLTKEFKEYEAQRTAIKSKILEPYNAFEQVYRECVTAPFQQADAELKQKIADVTSGIVAQKTEALMDYYGELVEAADIDWLDNLTYRPKVNMSDSLTSLKKQAKAFVDGIVADVAAIEGMDNAAEIMVEYRSNLDLPNAIKTVGDRHKTLEEQRRREEERRARQAER
;
A
#
# COMPACT_ATOMS: atom_id res chain seq x y z
N MET A 1 27.57 26.33 -21.85
CA MET A 1 26.71 25.99 -23.01
C MET A 1 26.84 24.47 -23.18
N ALA A 2 25.90 23.72 -22.64
CA ALA A 2 25.80 22.27 -22.88
C ALA A 2 25.28 22.09 -24.28
N GLN A 3 26.10 21.49 -25.18
CA GLN A 3 25.66 21.07 -26.49
C GLN A 3 24.61 19.97 -26.27
N ASP A 4 23.40 20.30 -26.66
CA ASP A 4 22.26 19.35 -26.78
C ASP A 4 22.60 18.43 -27.97
N THR A 5 23.43 17.44 -27.72
CA THR A 5 23.70 16.36 -28.68
C THR A 5 22.50 15.40 -28.55
N ALA A 6 21.44 15.71 -29.28
CA ALA A 6 20.33 14.77 -29.44
C ALA A 6 20.92 13.45 -29.94
N LEU A 7 20.92 12.44 -29.07
CA LEU A 7 21.36 11.06 -29.37
C LEU A 7 20.36 10.45 -30.36
N GLN A 8 20.60 10.71 -31.67
CA GLN A 8 19.81 10.07 -32.74
C GLN A 8 20.39 8.68 -33.01
N VAL A 9 20.07 7.75 -32.09
CA VAL A 9 20.54 6.34 -32.18
C VAL A 9 19.57 5.44 -32.92
N VAL A 10 18.38 5.94 -33.27
CA VAL A 10 17.33 5.20 -33.98
C VAL A 10 16.77 6.05 -35.12
N GLU A 11 16.72 5.49 -36.32
CA GLU A 11 16.14 6.11 -37.50
C GLU A 11 15.19 5.15 -38.22
N LEU A 12 14.00 5.61 -38.56
CA LEU A 12 13.05 4.87 -39.37
C LEU A 12 13.29 5.20 -40.84
N GLN A 13 13.94 4.29 -41.56
CA GLN A 13 14.33 4.54 -42.96
C GLN A 13 13.18 4.35 -43.95
N GLN A 14 12.25 3.41 -43.67
CA GLN A 14 11.16 3.08 -44.59
C GLN A 14 9.91 2.63 -43.83
N LEU A 15 8.76 3.17 -44.22
CA LEU A 15 7.45 2.72 -43.76
C LEU A 15 6.94 1.54 -44.61
N PRO A 16 6.22 0.57 -44.04
CA PRO A 16 5.61 -0.48 -44.82
C PRO A 16 4.51 0.08 -45.71
N ILE A 17 4.52 -0.36 -47.00
CA ILE A 17 3.49 -0.02 -47.99
C ILE A 17 2.54 -1.19 -48.09
N ILE A 18 1.25 -0.94 -47.80
CA ILE A 18 0.19 -1.95 -47.95
C ILE A 18 -0.62 -1.60 -49.19
N VAL A 19 -0.58 -2.52 -50.17
CA VAL A 19 -1.46 -2.44 -51.32
C VAL A 19 -2.64 -3.37 -51.12
N GLU A 20 -3.84 -2.77 -50.99
CA GLU A 20 -5.07 -3.53 -50.79
C GLU A 20 -6.01 -3.42 -51.97
N ARG A 21 -6.86 -4.42 -52.19
CA ARG A 21 -7.91 -4.47 -53.23
C ARG A 21 -9.25 -4.86 -52.61
N LEU A 22 -9.49 -4.54 -51.36
CA LEU A 22 -10.69 -4.97 -50.63
C LEU A 22 -11.96 -4.38 -51.22
N HIS A 23 -11.91 -3.16 -51.74
CA HIS A 23 -13.05 -2.58 -52.44
C HIS A 23 -13.46 -3.31 -53.71
N SER A 24 -12.51 -3.96 -54.42
CA SER A 24 -12.84 -4.71 -55.60
C SER A 24 -13.56 -6.06 -55.34
N VAL A 25 -13.36 -6.63 -54.15
CA VAL A 25 -14.00 -7.91 -53.77
C VAL A 25 -15.27 -7.69 -52.91
N LYS A 26 -15.49 -6.46 -52.44
CA LYS A 26 -16.63 -6.15 -51.54
C LYS A 26 -17.96 -6.54 -52.15
N ALA A 27 -18.25 -6.16 -53.38
CA ALA A 27 -19.52 -6.43 -54.06
C ALA A 27 -19.78 -7.97 -54.23
N ASP A 28 -18.72 -8.73 -54.47
CA ASP A 28 -18.84 -10.19 -54.56
C ASP A 28 -19.10 -10.85 -53.20
N ILE A 29 -18.47 -10.35 -52.13
CA ILE A 29 -18.74 -10.79 -50.77
C ILE A 29 -20.20 -10.45 -50.37
N GLU A 30 -20.65 -9.22 -50.64
CA GLU A 30 -22.04 -8.80 -50.35
C GLU A 30 -23.08 -9.67 -51.13
N ARG A 31 -22.84 -9.94 -52.38
CA ARG A 31 -23.68 -10.85 -53.16
C ARG A 31 -23.76 -12.24 -52.55
N ARG A 32 -22.62 -12.89 -52.27
CA ARG A 32 -22.61 -14.27 -51.73
C ARG A 32 -23.20 -14.34 -50.33
N THR A 33 -22.97 -13.34 -49.50
CA THR A 33 -23.58 -13.27 -48.16
C THR A 33 -25.10 -13.09 -48.26
N ALA A 34 -25.58 -12.23 -49.18
CA ALA A 34 -27.02 -12.03 -49.43
C ALA A 34 -27.67 -13.35 -49.94
N GLU A 35 -27.04 -14.01 -50.89
CA GLU A 35 -27.51 -15.33 -51.40
C GLU A 35 -27.62 -16.34 -50.24
N ALA A 36 -26.62 -16.46 -49.40
CA ALA A 36 -26.65 -17.41 -48.27
C ALA A 36 -27.72 -17.05 -47.22
N THR A 37 -27.84 -15.76 -46.93
CA THR A 37 -28.84 -15.30 -45.94
C THR A 37 -30.29 -15.34 -46.44
N SER A 38 -30.49 -15.40 -47.74
CA SER A 38 -31.86 -15.55 -48.33
C SER A 38 -32.36 -17.00 -48.25
N LEU A 39 -31.52 -17.97 -47.91
CA LEU A 39 -31.93 -19.37 -47.78
C LEU A 39 -32.93 -19.55 -46.63
N ILE A 40 -34.08 -20.12 -46.91
CA ILE A 40 -35.07 -20.44 -45.87
C ILE A 40 -34.63 -21.74 -45.18
N CYS A 41 -34.54 -21.68 -43.85
CA CYS A 41 -34.16 -22.86 -43.07
C CYS A 41 -35.43 -23.63 -42.63
N THR A 42 -35.62 -24.81 -43.24
CA THR A 42 -36.60 -25.80 -42.87
C THR A 42 -35.92 -27.10 -42.52
N GLU A 43 -36.66 -28.10 -42.06
CA GLU A 43 -36.12 -29.42 -41.79
C GLU A 43 -35.42 -30.02 -43.03
N GLU A 44 -36.00 -29.81 -44.19
CA GLU A 44 -35.47 -30.30 -45.47
C GLU A 44 -34.25 -29.53 -45.96
N THR A 45 -34.17 -28.20 -45.69
CA THR A 45 -33.08 -27.32 -46.16
C THR A 45 -32.01 -27.10 -45.12
N TYR A 46 -32.19 -27.59 -43.89
CA TYR A 46 -31.24 -27.37 -42.76
C TYR A 46 -29.79 -27.68 -43.12
N LYS A 47 -29.56 -28.82 -43.81
CA LYS A 47 -28.19 -29.22 -44.21
C LYS A 47 -27.60 -28.21 -45.18
N SER A 48 -28.33 -27.76 -46.19
CA SER A 48 -27.86 -26.78 -47.18
C SER A 48 -27.53 -25.43 -46.51
N VAL A 49 -28.38 -24.94 -45.57
CA VAL A 49 -28.12 -23.72 -44.82
C VAL A 49 -26.89 -23.85 -43.95
N LYS A 50 -26.70 -25.00 -43.29
CA LYS A 50 -25.50 -25.29 -42.48
C LYS A 50 -24.24 -25.32 -43.36
N ASP A 51 -24.28 -25.91 -44.51
CA ASP A 51 -23.15 -25.98 -45.44
C ASP A 51 -22.80 -24.60 -46.00
N ALA A 52 -23.78 -23.79 -46.38
CA ALA A 52 -23.60 -22.41 -46.79
C ALA A 52 -22.93 -21.56 -45.71
N ARG A 53 -23.39 -21.69 -44.45
CA ARG A 53 -22.77 -21.02 -43.30
C ARG A 53 -21.33 -21.47 -43.05
N ALA A 54 -21.06 -22.77 -43.18
CA ALA A 54 -19.71 -23.33 -43.03
C ALA A 54 -18.76 -22.79 -44.11
N GLN A 55 -19.23 -22.66 -45.35
CA GLN A 55 -18.46 -22.08 -46.44
C GLN A 55 -18.13 -20.60 -46.20
N LEU A 56 -19.13 -19.79 -45.85
CA LEU A 56 -18.90 -18.36 -45.48
C LEU A 56 -17.92 -18.22 -44.32
N THR A 57 -18.04 -19.06 -43.31
CA THR A 57 -17.14 -19.02 -42.14
C THR A 57 -15.70 -19.40 -42.57
N LYS A 58 -15.53 -20.34 -43.46
CA LYS A 58 -14.21 -20.72 -43.99
C LYS A 58 -13.58 -19.58 -44.76
N GLU A 59 -14.32 -18.96 -45.68
CA GLU A 59 -13.85 -17.80 -46.45
C GLU A 59 -13.46 -16.63 -45.55
N PHE A 60 -14.29 -16.31 -44.58
CA PHE A 60 -13.97 -15.26 -43.60
C PHE A 60 -12.66 -15.55 -42.82
N LYS A 61 -12.45 -16.78 -42.39
CA LYS A 61 -11.20 -17.21 -41.75
C LYS A 61 -9.99 -17.04 -42.66
N GLU A 62 -10.11 -17.27 -43.95
CA GLU A 62 -9.03 -17.06 -44.91
C GLU A 62 -8.66 -15.57 -45.05
N TYR A 63 -9.63 -14.68 -45.11
CA TYR A 63 -9.39 -13.21 -45.06
C TYR A 63 -8.72 -12.79 -43.77
N GLU A 64 -9.20 -13.26 -42.62
CA GLU A 64 -8.62 -12.96 -41.31
C GLU A 64 -7.20 -13.52 -41.14
N ALA A 65 -6.91 -14.70 -41.70
CA ALA A 65 -5.55 -15.24 -41.73
C ALA A 65 -4.60 -14.35 -42.54
N GLN A 66 -5.03 -13.86 -43.71
CA GLN A 66 -4.24 -12.91 -44.51
C GLN A 66 -4.01 -11.60 -43.76
N ARG A 67 -5.06 -11.01 -43.16
CA ARG A 67 -4.96 -9.81 -42.37
C ARG A 67 -3.95 -9.96 -41.22
N THR A 68 -4.04 -11.08 -40.50
CA THR A 68 -3.15 -11.36 -39.36
C THR A 68 -1.71 -11.57 -39.81
N ALA A 69 -1.49 -12.28 -40.95
CA ALA A 69 -0.17 -12.48 -41.51
C ALA A 69 0.50 -11.17 -41.93
N ILE A 70 -0.26 -10.26 -42.57
CA ILE A 70 0.23 -8.91 -42.90
C ILE A 70 0.60 -8.13 -41.64
N LYS A 71 -0.27 -8.11 -40.63
CA LYS A 71 0.02 -7.48 -39.34
C LYS A 71 1.32 -8.00 -38.73
N SER A 72 1.51 -9.34 -38.69
CA SER A 72 2.73 -9.93 -38.14
C SER A 72 3.98 -9.47 -38.89
N LYS A 73 3.94 -9.48 -40.22
CA LYS A 73 5.07 -9.03 -41.07
C LYS A 73 5.43 -7.54 -40.85
N ILE A 74 4.43 -6.69 -40.59
CA ILE A 74 4.66 -5.28 -40.31
C ILE A 74 5.29 -5.09 -38.92
N LEU A 75 4.85 -5.87 -37.95
CA LEU A 75 5.33 -5.79 -36.57
C LEU A 75 6.67 -6.49 -36.33
N GLU A 76 7.05 -7.46 -37.17
CA GLU A 76 8.28 -8.24 -37.01
C GLU A 76 9.55 -7.38 -36.86
N PRO A 77 9.82 -6.38 -37.76
CA PRO A 77 10.97 -5.50 -37.62
C PRO A 77 10.91 -4.66 -36.34
N TYR A 78 9.73 -4.21 -35.97
CA TYR A 78 9.54 -3.45 -34.73
C TYR A 78 9.80 -4.31 -33.48
N ASN A 79 9.30 -5.53 -33.45
CA ASN A 79 9.53 -6.45 -32.34
C ASN A 79 11.02 -6.78 -32.17
N ALA A 80 11.73 -6.98 -33.29
CA ALA A 80 13.16 -7.19 -33.25
C ALA A 80 13.91 -5.96 -32.71
N PHE A 81 13.55 -4.76 -33.16
CA PHE A 81 14.07 -3.50 -32.61
C PHE A 81 13.77 -3.35 -31.13
N GLU A 82 12.53 -3.63 -30.69
CA GLU A 82 12.11 -3.53 -29.30
C GLU A 82 12.92 -4.46 -28.39
N GLN A 83 13.25 -5.65 -28.87
CA GLN A 83 14.10 -6.55 -28.12
C GLN A 83 15.50 -5.97 -27.91
N VAL A 84 16.13 -5.47 -28.95
CA VAL A 84 17.44 -4.81 -28.87
C VAL A 84 17.39 -3.58 -27.96
N TYR A 85 16.32 -2.78 -28.06
CA TYR A 85 16.12 -1.61 -27.20
C TYR A 85 15.99 -2.01 -25.72
N ARG A 86 15.26 -3.08 -25.42
CA ARG A 86 15.16 -3.59 -24.05
C ARG A 86 16.50 -4.04 -23.50
N GLU A 87 17.27 -4.75 -24.29
CA GLU A 87 18.59 -5.25 -23.87
C GLU A 87 19.60 -4.10 -23.71
N CYS A 88 19.66 -3.19 -24.65
CA CYS A 88 20.70 -2.16 -24.69
C CYS A 88 20.36 -0.91 -23.89
N VAL A 89 19.07 -0.62 -23.67
CA VAL A 89 18.62 0.62 -23.02
C VAL A 89 17.84 0.34 -21.76
N THR A 90 16.71 -0.36 -21.87
CA THR A 90 15.78 -0.50 -20.75
C THR A 90 16.40 -1.28 -19.59
N ALA A 91 17.01 -2.42 -19.84
CA ALA A 91 17.57 -3.27 -18.80
C ALA A 91 18.72 -2.59 -18.02
N PRO A 92 19.74 -1.98 -18.66
CA PRO A 92 20.79 -1.27 -17.95
C PRO A 92 20.27 -0.11 -17.08
N PHE A 93 19.32 0.69 -17.59
CA PHE A 93 18.75 1.79 -16.82
C PHE A 93 17.93 1.30 -15.63
N GLN A 94 17.12 0.24 -15.81
CA GLN A 94 16.35 -0.34 -14.72
C GLN A 94 17.25 -0.97 -13.66
N GLN A 95 18.31 -1.63 -14.06
CA GLN A 95 19.29 -2.20 -13.12
C GLN A 95 19.98 -1.09 -12.32
N ALA A 96 20.47 -0.04 -13.00
CA ALA A 96 21.13 1.08 -12.33
C ALA A 96 20.18 1.80 -11.35
N ASP A 97 18.90 2.02 -11.73
CA ASP A 97 17.89 2.61 -10.87
C ASP A 97 17.64 1.75 -9.63
N ALA A 98 17.51 0.42 -9.79
CA ALA A 98 17.32 -0.49 -8.68
C ALA A 98 18.51 -0.50 -7.71
N GLU A 99 19.75 -0.53 -8.25
CA GLU A 99 20.97 -0.48 -7.42
C GLU A 99 21.09 0.85 -6.66
N LEU A 100 20.77 1.98 -7.31
CA LEU A 100 20.79 3.29 -6.65
C LEU A 100 19.73 3.41 -5.57
N LYS A 101 18.52 2.92 -5.83
CA LYS A 101 17.45 2.85 -4.82
C LYS A 101 17.87 2.03 -3.60
N GLN A 102 18.49 0.88 -3.83
CA GLN A 102 18.97 0.03 -2.73
C GLN A 102 20.03 0.76 -1.90
N LYS A 103 21.03 1.37 -2.54
CA LYS A 103 22.07 2.14 -1.84
C LYS A 103 21.50 3.29 -1.02
N ILE A 104 20.50 4.01 -1.56
CA ILE A 104 19.81 5.08 -0.83
C ILE A 104 19.05 4.52 0.37
N ALA A 105 18.32 3.41 0.20
CA ALA A 105 17.59 2.76 1.27
C ALA A 105 18.53 2.27 2.39
N ASP A 106 19.65 1.66 2.04
CA ASP A 106 20.66 1.16 3.00
C ASP A 106 21.25 2.29 3.85
N VAL A 107 21.62 3.40 3.20
CA VAL A 107 22.14 4.58 3.92
C VAL A 107 21.06 5.22 4.79
N THR A 108 19.85 5.36 4.26
CA THR A 108 18.73 5.93 5.01
C THR A 108 18.39 5.10 6.25
N SER A 109 18.28 3.78 6.09
CA SER A 109 18.01 2.89 7.22
C SER A 109 19.13 2.86 8.24
N GLY A 110 20.39 2.90 7.80
CA GLY A 110 21.54 3.02 8.68
C GLY A 110 21.53 4.29 9.52
N ILE A 111 21.25 5.45 8.90
CA ILE A 111 21.15 6.74 9.61
C ILE A 111 19.98 6.72 10.61
N VAL A 112 18.81 6.19 10.22
CA VAL A 112 17.66 6.07 11.12
C VAL A 112 17.96 5.15 12.28
N ALA A 113 18.59 4.01 12.04
CA ALA A 113 19.00 3.08 13.10
C ALA A 113 19.94 3.72 14.11
N GLN A 114 21.00 4.39 13.65
CA GLN A 114 21.95 5.09 14.52
C GLN A 114 21.27 6.20 15.36
N LYS A 115 20.39 6.97 14.75
CA LYS A 115 19.62 8.00 15.49
C LYS A 115 18.68 7.38 16.51
N THR A 116 18.04 6.28 16.17
CA THR A 116 17.14 5.56 17.08
C THR A 116 17.92 5.00 18.26
N GLU A 117 19.05 4.35 18.03
CA GLU A 117 19.93 3.84 19.07
C GLU A 117 20.36 4.98 20.02
N ALA A 118 20.97 6.05 19.49
CA ALA A 118 21.40 7.18 20.30
C ALA A 118 20.26 7.94 21.04
N LEU A 119 19.04 7.84 20.52
CA LEU A 119 17.84 8.37 21.18
C LEU A 119 17.40 7.45 22.33
N MET A 120 17.39 6.13 22.09
CA MET A 120 16.99 5.16 23.11
C MET A 120 17.99 5.06 24.25
N ASP A 121 19.28 5.17 23.96
CA ASP A 121 20.31 5.29 25.00
C ASP A 121 20.06 6.51 25.89
N TYR A 122 19.83 7.68 25.27
CA TYR A 122 19.51 8.90 26.01
C TYR A 122 18.18 8.80 26.80
N TYR A 123 17.17 8.13 26.25
CA TYR A 123 15.93 7.85 26.97
C TYR A 123 16.19 6.98 28.19
N GLY A 124 16.99 5.92 28.04
CA GLY A 124 17.40 5.08 29.17
C GLY A 124 18.09 5.87 30.29
N GLU A 125 19.04 6.77 29.95
CA GLU A 125 19.69 7.69 30.91
C GLU A 125 18.68 8.58 31.65
N LEU A 126 17.64 9.07 30.93
CA LEU A 126 16.60 9.90 31.55
C LEU A 126 15.71 9.10 32.52
N VAL A 127 15.35 7.88 32.16
CA VAL A 127 14.53 7.00 33.01
C VAL A 127 15.28 6.61 34.27
N GLU A 128 16.58 6.25 34.13
CA GLU A 128 17.45 5.95 35.26
C GLU A 128 17.60 7.17 36.20
N ALA A 129 17.86 8.35 35.63
CA ALA A 129 17.98 9.59 36.39
C ALA A 129 16.67 10.00 37.09
N ALA A 130 15.52 9.61 36.56
CA ALA A 130 14.21 9.87 37.14
C ALA A 130 13.78 8.85 38.21
N ASP A 131 14.55 7.75 38.39
CA ASP A 131 14.25 6.65 39.33
C ASP A 131 12.87 6.00 39.10
N ILE A 132 12.48 5.83 37.80
CA ILE A 132 11.19 5.25 37.39
C ILE A 132 11.45 3.85 36.85
N ASP A 133 11.61 2.88 37.74
CA ASP A 133 12.01 1.48 37.45
C ASP A 133 10.99 0.68 36.59
N TRP A 134 9.75 1.10 36.58
CA TRP A 134 8.66 0.46 35.83
C TRP A 134 8.51 0.98 34.40
N LEU A 135 9.22 2.06 34.02
CA LEU A 135 9.15 2.64 32.68
C LEU A 135 10.20 1.98 31.78
N ASP A 136 9.76 1.11 30.90
CA ASP A 136 10.64 0.36 30.01
C ASP A 136 10.84 1.02 28.64
N ASN A 137 11.81 0.50 27.88
CA ASN A 137 12.11 0.94 26.53
C ASN A 137 10.98 0.62 25.51
N LEU A 138 9.99 -0.20 25.87
CA LEU A 138 8.88 -0.53 25.00
C LEU A 138 7.75 0.51 25.07
N THR A 139 7.74 1.31 26.14
CA THR A 139 6.73 2.36 26.38
C THR A 139 6.96 3.56 25.47
N TYR A 140 8.23 3.94 25.23
CA TYR A 140 8.58 5.05 24.36
C TYR A 140 8.93 4.56 22.96
N ARG A 141 8.04 4.82 21.98
CA ARG A 141 8.22 4.40 20.58
C ARG A 141 8.17 5.60 19.63
N PRO A 142 9.20 6.43 19.59
CA PRO A 142 9.25 7.59 18.71
C PRO A 142 9.38 7.16 17.25
N LYS A 143 8.71 7.90 16.36
CA LYS A 143 8.97 7.77 14.93
C LYS A 143 10.20 8.61 14.58
N VAL A 144 11.28 7.96 14.18
CA VAL A 144 12.53 8.60 13.77
C VAL A 144 12.63 8.59 12.26
N ASN A 145 12.81 9.78 11.64
CA ASN A 145 13.02 9.93 10.21
C ASN A 145 14.46 10.38 9.94
N MET A 146 14.93 10.17 8.71
CA MET A 146 16.27 10.60 8.29
C MET A 146 16.49 12.12 8.49
N SER A 147 15.47 12.93 8.23
CA SER A 147 15.53 14.41 8.34
C SER A 147 15.47 14.93 9.77
N ASP A 148 15.08 14.13 10.75
CA ASP A 148 14.94 14.57 12.12
C ASP A 148 16.30 14.88 12.75
N SER A 149 16.42 15.98 13.47
CA SER A 149 17.64 16.27 14.23
C SER A 149 17.65 15.48 15.54
N LEU A 150 18.79 14.90 15.88
CA LEU A 150 18.95 14.16 17.15
C LEU A 150 18.63 15.05 18.37
N THR A 151 18.99 16.35 18.30
CA THR A 151 18.69 17.32 19.35
C THR A 151 17.17 17.49 19.55
N SER A 152 16.40 17.55 18.45
CA SER A 152 14.93 17.64 18.54
C SER A 152 14.32 16.37 19.11
N LEU A 153 14.81 15.19 18.68
CA LEU A 153 14.38 13.90 19.19
C LEU A 153 14.67 13.75 20.68
N LYS A 154 15.88 14.12 21.13
CA LYS A 154 16.25 14.12 22.56
C LYS A 154 15.39 15.06 23.39
N LYS A 155 15.04 16.25 22.85
CA LYS A 155 14.12 17.19 23.51
C LYS A 155 12.72 16.58 23.69
N GLN A 156 12.23 15.84 22.70
CA GLN A 156 10.92 15.15 22.78
C GLN A 156 10.96 14.01 23.82
N ALA A 157 12.03 13.22 23.85
CA ALA A 157 12.21 12.17 24.86
C ALA A 157 12.25 12.75 26.25
N LYS A 158 13.00 13.85 26.44
CA LYS A 158 13.04 14.54 27.73
C LYS A 158 11.67 15.06 28.14
N ALA A 159 10.93 15.72 27.27
CA ALA A 159 9.59 16.21 27.57
C ALA A 159 8.61 15.08 27.94
N PHE A 160 8.74 13.92 27.30
CA PHE A 160 7.96 12.73 27.63
C PHE A 160 8.26 12.21 29.04
N VAL A 161 9.53 12.05 29.40
CA VAL A 161 9.91 11.60 30.75
C VAL A 161 9.57 12.64 31.81
N ASP A 162 9.85 13.94 31.55
CA ASP A 162 9.48 15.04 32.47
C ASP A 162 7.96 15.05 32.74
N GLY A 163 7.14 14.77 31.72
CA GLY A 163 5.69 14.65 31.89
C GLY A 163 5.30 13.50 32.83
N ILE A 164 5.93 12.34 32.68
CA ILE A 164 5.68 11.19 33.55
C ILE A 164 6.12 11.49 34.99
N VAL A 165 7.29 12.12 35.18
CA VAL A 165 7.77 12.54 36.50
C VAL A 165 6.75 13.49 37.19
N ALA A 166 6.21 14.45 36.44
CA ALA A 166 5.20 15.38 36.95
C ALA A 166 3.89 14.67 37.33
N ASP A 167 3.45 13.71 36.52
CA ASP A 167 2.25 12.90 36.78
C ASP A 167 2.43 12.03 38.03
N VAL A 168 3.58 11.36 38.16
CA VAL A 168 3.93 10.56 39.36
C VAL A 168 3.90 11.42 40.63
N ALA A 169 4.57 12.57 40.59
CA ALA A 169 4.58 13.50 41.71
C ALA A 169 3.16 14.01 42.08
N ALA A 170 2.31 14.23 41.06
CA ALA A 170 0.92 14.63 41.28
C ALA A 170 0.12 13.46 41.93
N ILE A 171 0.29 12.24 41.50
CA ILE A 171 -0.38 11.05 42.05
C ILE A 171 -0.02 10.84 43.50
N GLU A 172 1.25 11.02 43.89
CA GLU A 172 1.72 10.84 45.27
C GLU A 172 1.00 11.76 46.29
N GLY A 173 0.53 12.91 45.84
CA GLY A 173 -0.25 13.84 46.64
C GLY A 173 -1.77 13.61 46.69
N MET A 174 -2.27 12.54 46.02
CA MET A 174 -3.71 12.28 45.88
C MET A 174 -4.20 11.21 46.87
N ASP A 175 -5.50 11.30 47.24
CA ASP A 175 -6.19 10.20 47.89
C ASP A 175 -6.21 8.96 46.94
N ASN A 176 -6.00 7.79 47.49
CA ASN A 176 -5.90 6.52 46.74
C ASN A 176 -4.72 6.46 45.74
N ALA A 177 -3.62 7.16 46.03
CA ALA A 177 -2.43 7.24 45.17
C ALA A 177 -1.96 5.90 44.66
N ALA A 178 -1.92 4.86 45.49
CA ALA A 178 -1.48 3.52 45.12
C ALA A 178 -2.36 2.89 44.02
N GLU A 179 -3.68 3.04 44.10
CA GLU A 179 -4.61 2.51 43.09
C GLU A 179 -4.53 3.33 41.79
N ILE A 180 -4.43 4.65 41.89
CA ILE A 180 -4.27 5.54 40.72
C ILE A 180 -2.95 5.22 40.02
N MET A 181 -1.87 4.97 40.74
CA MET A 181 -0.57 4.58 40.15
C MET A 181 -0.66 3.27 39.37
N VAL A 182 -1.38 2.27 39.87
CA VAL A 182 -1.58 1.00 39.14
C VAL A 182 -2.28 1.21 37.79
N GLU A 183 -3.35 2.02 37.79
CA GLU A 183 -4.07 2.35 36.56
C GLU A 183 -3.21 3.21 35.61
N TYR A 184 -2.49 4.20 36.14
CA TYR A 184 -1.61 5.08 35.38
C TYR A 184 -0.49 4.33 34.65
N ARG A 185 0.17 3.40 35.31
CA ARG A 185 1.23 2.56 34.72
C ARG A 185 0.76 1.77 33.48
N SER A 186 -0.54 1.51 33.38
CA SER A 186 -1.09 0.72 32.28
C SER A 186 -1.27 1.51 30.97
N ASN A 187 -1.50 2.82 31.06
CA ASN A 187 -1.89 3.64 29.90
C ASN A 187 -1.24 5.04 29.83
N LEU A 188 -0.55 5.46 30.89
CA LEU A 188 0.07 6.79 31.04
C LEU A 188 -0.93 7.95 30.84
N ASP A 189 -2.18 7.74 31.23
CA ASP A 189 -3.26 8.74 31.15
C ASP A 189 -3.76 9.06 32.55
N LEU A 190 -3.18 10.09 33.16
CA LEU A 190 -3.51 10.50 34.54
C LEU A 190 -5.00 10.85 34.74
N PRO A 191 -5.65 11.65 33.87
CA PRO A 191 -7.07 11.92 33.98
C PRO A 191 -7.93 10.65 33.97
N ASN A 192 -7.61 9.70 33.09
CA ASN A 192 -8.32 8.44 33.00
C ASN A 192 -8.10 7.54 34.23
N ALA A 193 -6.88 7.47 34.73
CA ALA A 193 -6.55 6.71 35.95
C ALA A 193 -7.34 7.24 37.17
N ILE A 194 -7.36 8.56 37.39
CA ILE A 194 -8.12 9.22 38.47
C ILE A 194 -9.61 8.89 38.35
N LYS A 195 -10.17 9.06 37.14
CA LYS A 195 -11.58 8.78 36.89
C LYS A 195 -11.94 7.32 37.19
N THR A 196 -11.14 6.39 36.69
CA THR A 196 -11.38 4.94 36.86
C THR A 196 -11.41 4.54 38.33
N VAL A 197 -10.44 5.00 39.11
CA VAL A 197 -10.37 4.74 40.54
C VAL A 197 -11.53 5.42 41.28
N GLY A 198 -11.83 6.68 40.97
CA GLY A 198 -12.94 7.41 41.54
C GLY A 198 -14.31 6.75 41.32
N ASP A 199 -14.57 6.29 40.11
CA ASP A 199 -15.80 5.56 39.74
C ASP A 199 -15.90 4.21 40.47
N ARG A 200 -14.76 3.50 40.66
CA ARG A 200 -14.68 2.27 41.45
C ARG A 200 -15.03 2.51 42.91
N HIS A 201 -14.47 3.53 43.54
CA HIS A 201 -14.74 3.88 44.94
C HIS A 201 -16.20 4.29 45.14
N LYS A 202 -16.78 5.13 44.28
CA LYS A 202 -18.20 5.52 44.34
C LYS A 202 -19.11 4.28 44.28
N THR A 203 -18.81 3.34 43.39
CA THR A 203 -19.58 2.11 43.27
C THR A 203 -19.50 1.26 44.54
N LEU A 204 -18.32 1.15 45.18
CA LEU A 204 -18.13 0.42 46.42
C LEU A 204 -18.86 1.08 47.59
N GLU A 205 -18.83 2.42 47.71
CA GLU A 205 -19.57 3.18 48.71
C GLU A 205 -21.08 3.00 48.56
N GLU A 206 -21.60 3.08 47.36
CA GLU A 206 -23.02 2.82 47.08
C GLU A 206 -23.44 1.38 47.48
N GLN A 207 -22.60 0.39 47.18
CA GLN A 207 -22.86 -0.99 47.56
C GLN A 207 -22.88 -1.13 49.09
N ARG A 208 -21.90 -0.57 49.83
CA ARG A 208 -21.86 -0.56 51.29
C ARG A 208 -23.11 0.05 51.88
N ARG A 209 -23.48 1.26 51.39
CA ARG A 209 -24.67 1.96 51.85
C ARG A 209 -25.94 1.11 51.66
N ARG A 210 -26.11 0.48 50.49
CA ARG A 210 -27.25 -0.39 50.20
C ARG A 210 -27.26 -1.64 51.11
N GLU A 211 -26.09 -2.20 51.43
CA GLU A 211 -25.99 -3.31 52.38
C GLU A 211 -26.30 -2.89 53.79
N GLU A 212 -25.83 -1.76 54.26
CA GLU A 212 -26.15 -1.20 55.58
C GLU A 212 -27.65 -0.92 55.74
N GLU A 213 -28.26 -0.28 54.75
CA GLU A 213 -29.72 -0.04 54.73
C GLU A 213 -30.48 -1.36 54.74
N ARG A 214 -30.02 -2.37 54.03
CA ARG A 214 -30.66 -3.71 54.03
C ARG A 214 -30.54 -4.38 55.39
N ARG A 215 -29.36 -4.32 56.02
CA ARG A 215 -29.14 -4.85 57.39
C ARG A 215 -29.97 -4.14 58.42
N ALA A 216 -30.06 -2.82 58.35
CA ALA A 216 -30.90 -2.02 59.25
C ALA A 216 -32.38 -2.40 59.13
N ARG A 217 -32.93 -2.52 57.91
CA ARG A 217 -34.32 -2.98 57.66
C ARG A 217 -34.58 -4.43 58.12
N GLN A 218 -33.57 -5.27 58.14
CA GLN A 218 -33.71 -6.67 58.64
C GLN A 218 -33.69 -6.69 60.20
N ALA A 219 -32.93 -5.80 60.83
CA ALA A 219 -32.89 -5.70 62.29
C ALA A 219 -34.15 -5.06 62.91
N GLU A 220 -34.86 -4.21 62.15
CA GLU A 220 -36.14 -3.60 62.58
C GLU A 220 -37.35 -4.56 62.44
N ARG A 221 -37.21 -5.65 61.70
CA ARG A 221 -38.24 -6.74 61.57
C ARG A 221 -38.05 -7.81 62.59
#